data_732e95d83dd64c3ca874d41e6cd278d2
#
_entry.id   732e95d83dd64c3ca874d41e6cd278d2
#
_cell.length_a   1.000
_cell.length_b   1.000
_cell.length_c   1.000
_cell.angle_alpha   90.00
_cell.angle_beta   90.00
_cell.angle_gamma   90.00
#
_symmetry.space_group_name_H-M   'P 1'
#
loop_
_entity.id
_entity.type
_entity.pdbx_description
1 polymer ?
#
loop_
_entity_poly.entity_id
_entity_poly.type
_entity_poly.pdbx_seq_one_letter_code
_entity_poly.pdbx_strand_id
1 'polypeptide(L)'
;MMKTILTREQKIEILGKIGEKYVGNYLAKNRTVEFSLDNFDSEKDLMADDKTVEVKVGTPFITEGAIAFKKSQLTKCRNVDEFYFVTIPAPKYDYRWSGWLFRIENNFKCKVRNITRSNGWIDEMVLVPIEQDAVIPMFKVEDSVINEMMKYTTSKY
;
A
#
# COMPACT_ATOMS: atom_id res chain seq x y z
N MET A 1 -29.87 4.57 -17.38
CA MET A 1 -29.18 4.62 -16.08
C MET A 1 -27.76 5.16 -16.27
N MET A 2 -27.45 6.23 -15.59
CA MET A 2 -26.09 6.81 -15.69
C MET A 2 -25.14 6.06 -14.76
N LYS A 3 -24.04 5.57 -15.33
CA LYS A 3 -22.94 5.04 -14.51
C LYS A 3 -22.19 6.20 -13.89
N THR A 4 -21.99 6.17 -12.58
CA THR A 4 -21.10 7.08 -11.90
C THR A 4 -19.66 6.72 -12.28
N ILE A 5 -18.95 7.67 -12.88
CA ILE A 5 -17.54 7.50 -13.20
C ILE A 5 -16.71 8.05 -12.03
N LEU A 6 -15.94 7.18 -11.42
CA LEU A 6 -15.04 7.57 -10.33
C LEU A 6 -13.83 8.31 -10.89
N THR A 7 -13.43 9.38 -10.20
CA THR A 7 -12.16 10.05 -10.50
C THR A 7 -11.00 9.16 -10.06
N ARG A 8 -9.80 9.47 -10.57
CA ARG A 8 -8.58 8.79 -10.14
C ARG A 8 -8.36 8.89 -8.64
N GLU A 9 -8.57 10.08 -8.07
CA GLU A 9 -8.42 10.34 -6.64
C GLU A 9 -9.41 9.52 -5.83
N GLN A 10 -10.65 9.40 -6.28
CA GLN A 10 -11.66 8.56 -5.64
C GLN A 10 -11.26 7.09 -5.65
N LYS A 11 -10.73 6.59 -6.78
CA LYS A 11 -10.24 5.21 -6.88
C LYS A 11 -9.09 4.94 -5.92
N ILE A 12 -8.13 5.85 -5.83
CA ILE A 12 -7.00 5.74 -4.92
C ILE A 12 -7.49 5.69 -3.47
N GLU A 13 -8.45 6.54 -3.11
CA GLU A 13 -9.01 6.56 -1.77
C GLU A 13 -9.72 5.25 -1.43
N ILE A 14 -10.55 4.75 -2.34
CA ILE A 14 -11.26 3.47 -2.15
C ILE A 14 -10.27 2.33 -2.01
N LEU A 15 -9.24 2.29 -2.85
CA LEU A 15 -8.21 1.26 -2.81
C LEU A 15 -7.49 1.27 -1.45
N GLY A 16 -7.14 2.44 -0.95
CA GLY A 16 -6.53 2.60 0.37
C GLY A 16 -7.42 2.08 1.48
N LYS A 17 -8.73 2.38 1.42
CA LYS A 17 -9.71 1.92 2.42
C LYS A 17 -9.87 0.40 2.39
N ILE A 18 -9.84 -0.23 1.23
CA ILE A 18 -9.89 -1.70 1.12
C ILE A 18 -8.67 -2.30 1.82
N GLY A 19 -7.49 -1.77 1.58
CA GLY A 19 -6.26 -2.23 2.20
C GLY A 19 -6.27 -2.06 3.73
N GLU A 20 -6.66 -0.89 4.22
CA GLU A 20 -6.79 -0.62 5.65
C GLU A 20 -7.76 -1.59 6.33
N LYS A 21 -8.92 -1.79 5.72
CA LYS A 21 -9.93 -2.71 6.26
C LYS A 21 -9.41 -4.15 6.27
N TYR A 22 -8.73 -4.57 5.21
CA TYR A 22 -8.17 -5.91 5.12
C TYR A 22 -7.14 -6.16 6.23
N VAL A 23 -6.18 -5.27 6.36
CA VAL A 23 -5.15 -5.37 7.40
C VAL A 23 -5.76 -5.24 8.80
N GLY A 24 -6.68 -4.29 8.98
CA GLY A 24 -7.37 -4.11 10.25
C GLY A 24 -8.13 -5.36 10.68
N ASN A 25 -8.84 -6.01 9.76
CA ASN A 25 -9.56 -7.26 10.05
C ASN A 25 -8.61 -8.39 10.38
N TYR A 26 -7.48 -8.47 9.70
CA TYR A 26 -6.43 -9.45 10.01
C TYR A 26 -5.90 -9.25 11.43
N LEU A 27 -5.55 -8.01 11.79
CA LEU A 27 -5.03 -7.70 13.12
C LEU A 27 -6.09 -7.92 14.21
N ALA A 28 -7.36 -7.65 13.90
CA ALA A 28 -8.47 -7.78 14.85
C ALA A 28 -8.75 -9.21 15.31
N LYS A 29 -8.18 -10.21 14.63
CA LYS A 29 -8.32 -11.61 15.05
C LYS A 29 -7.69 -11.85 16.44
N ASN A 30 -6.65 -11.10 16.78
CA ASN A 30 -5.91 -11.27 18.03
C ASN A 30 -5.67 -9.96 18.79
N ARG A 31 -6.16 -8.84 18.27
CA ARG A 31 -5.86 -7.50 18.78
C ARG A 31 -7.09 -6.61 18.73
N THR A 32 -7.11 -5.57 19.55
CA THR A 32 -8.16 -4.55 19.51
C THR A 32 -7.76 -3.50 18.48
N VAL A 33 -8.60 -3.33 17.44
CA VAL A 33 -8.32 -2.42 16.33
C VAL A 33 -9.32 -1.27 16.31
N GLU A 34 -8.79 -0.05 16.16
CA GLU A 34 -9.58 1.17 15.97
C GLU A 34 -9.16 1.81 14.66
N PHE A 35 -10.12 2.07 13.77
CA PHE A 35 -9.85 2.76 12.51
C PHE A 35 -9.86 4.26 12.72
N SER A 36 -8.99 4.98 12.02
CA SER A 36 -9.00 6.43 12.02
C SER A 36 -10.33 6.94 11.41
N LEU A 37 -10.97 7.89 12.09
CA LEU A 37 -12.20 8.53 11.60
C LEU A 37 -11.88 9.62 10.57
N ASP A 38 -10.63 10.10 10.56
CA ASP A 38 -10.17 11.12 9.63
C ASP A 38 -9.42 10.45 8.48
N ASN A 39 -9.98 10.56 7.27
CA ASN A 39 -9.36 10.03 6.06
C ASN A 39 -8.01 10.68 5.75
N PHE A 40 -7.75 11.84 6.33
CA PHE A 40 -6.52 12.60 6.13
C PHE A 40 -5.63 12.61 7.39
N ASP A 41 -5.81 11.62 8.28
CA ASP A 41 -4.93 11.49 9.44
C ASP A 41 -3.48 11.34 8.96
N SER A 42 -2.65 12.34 9.27
CA SER A 42 -1.26 12.40 8.82
C SER A 42 -0.32 11.48 9.63
N GLU A 43 -0.81 10.89 10.73
CA GLU A 43 0.01 10.11 11.64
C GLU A 43 -0.18 8.61 11.50
N LYS A 44 -1.41 8.15 11.16
CA LYS A 44 -1.74 6.74 11.12
C LYS A 44 -3.02 6.46 10.34
N ASP A 45 -3.17 5.23 9.87
CA ASP A 45 -4.40 4.75 9.25
C ASP A 45 -5.31 4.04 10.26
N LEU A 46 -4.72 3.33 11.22
CA LEU A 46 -5.48 2.66 12.27
C LEU A 46 -4.61 2.45 13.51
N MET A 47 -5.25 2.03 14.60
CA MET A 47 -4.57 1.65 15.85
C MET A 47 -4.82 0.17 16.11
N ALA A 48 -3.80 -0.55 16.57
CA ALA A 48 -3.91 -1.92 17.03
C ALA A 48 -3.23 -2.02 18.39
N ASP A 49 -3.99 -2.28 19.46
CA ASP A 49 -3.51 -2.35 20.84
C ASP A 49 -2.62 -1.15 21.23
N ASP A 50 -3.11 0.06 20.97
CA ASP A 50 -2.40 1.32 21.20
C ASP A 50 -1.16 1.54 20.31
N LYS A 51 -0.93 0.68 19.31
CA LYS A 51 0.14 0.87 18.32
C LYS A 51 -0.41 1.54 17.08
N THR A 52 0.35 2.52 16.56
CA THR A 52 -0.03 3.17 15.31
C THR A 52 0.32 2.28 14.12
N VAL A 53 -0.58 2.20 13.16
CA VAL A 53 -0.44 1.33 11.99
C VAL A 53 -0.66 2.14 10.71
N GLU A 54 0.24 2.00 9.76
CA GLU A 54 0.13 2.55 8.43
C GLU A 54 -0.04 1.41 7.43
N VAL A 55 -0.96 1.55 6.49
CA VAL A 55 -1.22 0.56 5.44
C VAL A 55 -1.09 1.24 4.08
N LYS A 56 -0.27 0.66 3.22
CA LYS A 56 -0.12 1.10 1.82
C LYS A 56 -0.51 -0.04 0.89
N VAL A 57 -1.04 0.31 -0.26
CA VAL A 57 -1.43 -0.64 -1.31
C VAL A 57 -0.89 -0.12 -2.63
N GLY A 58 -0.32 -1.00 -3.42
CA GLY A 58 0.16 -0.59 -4.74
C GLY A 58 0.74 -1.73 -5.56
N THR A 59 0.95 -1.44 -6.84
CA THR A 59 1.60 -2.35 -7.77
C THR A 59 3.13 -2.22 -7.59
N PRO A 60 3.85 -3.34 -7.41
CA PRO A 60 5.30 -3.24 -7.25
C PRO A 60 5.99 -2.82 -8.55
N PHE A 61 7.15 -2.20 -8.42
CA PHE A 61 8.06 -1.94 -9.54
C PHE A 61 8.84 -3.22 -9.83
N ILE A 62 8.35 -3.99 -10.79
CA ILE A 62 8.87 -5.35 -11.08
C ILE A 62 10.32 -5.32 -11.49
N THR A 63 10.71 -4.39 -12.37
CA THR A 63 12.10 -4.28 -12.86
C THR A 63 13.09 -3.95 -11.74
N GLU A 64 12.63 -3.27 -10.71
CA GLU A 64 13.47 -2.90 -9.57
C GLU A 64 13.36 -3.90 -8.41
N GLY A 65 12.40 -4.82 -8.47
CA GLY A 65 12.13 -5.72 -7.35
C GLY A 65 11.73 -4.97 -6.09
N ALA A 66 10.95 -3.90 -6.23
CA ALA A 66 10.67 -2.97 -5.14
C ALA A 66 9.19 -2.63 -5.03
N ILE A 67 8.74 -2.37 -3.82
CA ILE A 67 7.48 -1.68 -3.58
C ILE A 67 7.76 -0.17 -3.57
N ALA A 68 6.73 0.62 -3.85
CA ALA A 68 6.90 2.06 -3.98
C ALA A 68 5.76 2.84 -3.36
N PHE A 69 6.08 4.01 -2.83
CA PHE A 69 5.11 4.98 -2.35
C PHE A 69 5.69 6.38 -2.48
N LYS A 70 4.86 7.39 -2.35
CA LYS A 70 5.32 8.78 -2.50
C LYS A 70 6.29 9.18 -1.40
N LYS A 71 7.33 9.93 -1.75
CA LYS A 71 8.32 10.44 -0.80
C LYS A 71 7.69 11.23 0.34
N SER A 72 6.59 11.95 0.07
CA SER A 72 5.87 12.71 1.11
C SER A 72 5.34 11.83 2.24
N GLN A 73 5.25 10.51 2.04
CA GLN A 73 4.78 9.55 3.04
C GLN A 73 5.91 8.87 3.81
N LEU A 74 7.17 9.13 3.46
CA LEU A 74 8.32 8.42 4.05
C LEU A 74 8.41 8.61 5.56
N THR A 75 8.29 9.85 6.04
CA THR A 75 8.35 10.15 7.47
C THR A 75 7.25 9.42 8.24
N LYS A 76 6.03 9.45 7.72
CA LYS A 76 4.89 8.74 8.30
C LYS A 76 5.17 7.23 8.40
N CYS A 77 5.64 6.63 7.31
CA CYS A 77 5.90 5.19 7.28
C CYS A 77 7.02 4.76 8.23
N ARG A 78 8.01 5.63 8.46
CA ARG A 78 9.09 5.35 9.40
C ARG A 78 8.71 5.58 10.86
N ASN A 79 7.75 6.45 11.14
CA ASN A 79 7.41 6.85 12.51
C ASN A 79 6.28 6.03 13.11
N VAL A 80 5.48 5.34 12.31
CA VAL A 80 4.44 4.46 12.84
C VAL A 80 5.07 3.24 13.53
N ASP A 81 4.33 2.66 14.46
CA ASP A 81 4.79 1.46 15.16
C ASP A 81 4.82 0.23 14.25
N GLU A 82 3.86 0.14 13.32
CA GLU A 82 3.75 -0.98 12.38
C GLU A 82 3.40 -0.47 10.99
N PHE A 83 4.10 -0.96 9.99
CA PHE A 83 3.89 -0.60 8.60
C PHE A 83 3.62 -1.88 7.78
N TYR A 84 2.48 -1.87 7.05
CA TYR A 84 2.07 -2.98 6.19
C TYR A 84 1.89 -2.51 4.76
N PHE A 85 2.23 -3.37 3.83
CA PHE A 85 2.05 -3.09 2.41
C PHE A 85 1.39 -4.29 1.72
N VAL A 86 0.34 -4.01 0.94
CA VAL A 86 -0.32 -5.02 0.10
C VAL A 86 0.07 -4.76 -1.35
N THR A 87 0.65 -5.76 -2.00
CA THR A 87 1.03 -5.66 -3.42
C THR A 87 -0.11 -6.13 -4.31
N ILE A 88 -0.38 -5.36 -5.37
CA ILE A 88 -1.42 -5.68 -6.36
C ILE A 88 -0.72 -6.21 -7.61
N PRO A 89 -1.28 -7.26 -8.27
CA PRO A 89 -0.69 -7.78 -9.50
C PRO A 89 -0.63 -6.71 -10.61
N ALA A 90 0.48 -6.67 -11.33
CA ALA A 90 0.58 -5.92 -12.57
C ALA A 90 -0.12 -6.71 -13.68
N PRO A 91 -1.03 -6.08 -14.48
CA PRO A 91 -1.93 -6.83 -15.38
C PRO A 91 -1.22 -7.72 -16.42
N LYS A 92 0.01 -7.39 -16.80
CA LYS A 92 0.73 -8.08 -17.88
C LYS A 92 1.91 -8.92 -17.41
N TYR A 93 2.11 -9.01 -16.09
CA TYR A 93 3.30 -9.66 -15.55
C TYR A 93 2.95 -10.60 -14.42
N ASP A 94 3.45 -11.81 -14.51
CA ASP A 94 3.39 -12.77 -13.42
C ASP A 94 4.61 -12.54 -12.53
N TYR A 95 4.40 -11.80 -11.44
CA TYR A 95 5.45 -11.47 -10.51
C TYR A 95 5.26 -12.22 -9.20
N ARG A 96 6.34 -12.85 -8.73
CA ARG A 96 6.36 -13.67 -7.51
C ARG A 96 5.67 -13.02 -6.31
N TRP A 97 5.88 -11.72 -6.12
CA TRP A 97 5.39 -11.00 -4.95
C TRP A 97 4.09 -10.24 -5.19
N SER A 98 3.39 -10.53 -6.25
CA SER A 98 2.06 -9.95 -6.51
C SER A 98 1.01 -10.57 -5.60
N GLY A 99 0.16 -9.73 -5.02
CA GLY A 99 -0.94 -10.21 -4.17
C GLY A 99 -0.49 -10.70 -2.80
N TRP A 100 0.55 -10.10 -2.24
CA TRP A 100 1.08 -10.45 -0.92
C TRP A 100 0.87 -9.34 0.09
N LEU A 101 0.72 -9.72 1.37
CA LEU A 101 0.83 -8.81 2.50
C LEU A 101 2.24 -8.87 3.05
N PHE A 102 2.87 -7.69 3.17
CA PHE A 102 4.18 -7.53 3.78
C PHE A 102 4.08 -6.71 5.05
N ARG A 103 4.86 -7.08 6.04
CA ARG A 103 5.16 -6.22 7.18
C ARG A 103 6.54 -5.62 6.94
N ILE A 104 6.67 -4.31 7.11
CA ILE A 104 7.92 -3.60 6.85
C ILE A 104 8.41 -2.98 8.15
N GLU A 105 9.61 -3.39 8.58
CA GLU A 105 10.25 -2.81 9.76
C GLU A 105 10.72 -1.39 9.46
N ASN A 106 10.71 -0.51 10.45
CA ASN A 106 10.98 0.90 10.22
C ASN A 106 12.45 1.22 9.85
N ASN A 107 13.36 0.25 10.00
CA ASN A 107 14.75 0.38 9.53
C ASN A 107 14.94 -0.05 8.07
N PHE A 108 13.85 -0.16 7.31
CA PHE A 108 13.94 -0.56 5.90
C PHE A 108 14.85 0.34 5.09
N LYS A 109 15.59 -0.26 4.16
CA LYS A 109 16.44 0.46 3.20
C LYS A 109 15.61 0.86 2.00
N CYS A 110 15.85 2.05 1.49
CA CYS A 110 15.13 2.57 0.33
C CYS A 110 15.99 3.54 -0.45
N LYS A 111 15.56 3.84 -1.66
CA LYS A 111 16.13 4.92 -2.46
C LYS A 111 14.99 5.79 -2.98
N VAL A 112 15.28 7.04 -3.29
CA VAL A 112 14.33 7.98 -3.86
C VAL A 112 14.63 8.13 -5.35
N ARG A 113 13.59 8.09 -6.17
CA ARG A 113 13.70 8.22 -7.62
C ARG A 113 12.57 9.12 -8.13
N ASN A 114 12.90 9.96 -9.12
CA ASN A 114 11.90 10.71 -9.86
C ASN A 114 11.33 9.83 -10.96
N ILE A 115 10.01 9.71 -11.00
CA ILE A 115 9.31 8.88 -11.99
C ILE A 115 8.32 9.75 -12.74
N THR A 116 8.39 9.72 -14.07
CA THR A 116 7.51 10.48 -14.93
C THR A 116 6.21 9.70 -15.16
N ARG A 117 5.08 10.34 -14.86
CA ARG A 117 3.75 9.79 -15.16
C ARG A 117 3.46 9.88 -16.65
N SER A 118 2.45 9.14 -17.11
CA SER A 118 1.98 9.18 -18.50
C SER A 118 1.55 10.57 -18.95
N ASN A 119 1.10 11.44 -18.03
CA ASN A 119 0.71 12.83 -18.31
C ASN A 119 1.87 13.84 -18.30
N GLY A 120 3.11 13.37 -18.10
CA GLY A 120 4.30 14.22 -18.05
C GLY A 120 4.65 14.75 -16.65
N TRP A 121 3.80 14.58 -15.65
CA TRP A 121 4.10 14.95 -14.26
C TRP A 121 5.19 14.05 -13.68
N ILE A 122 6.03 14.64 -12.83
CA ILE A 122 7.12 13.90 -12.16
C ILE A 122 6.75 13.71 -10.68
N ASP A 123 6.78 12.45 -10.23
CA ASP A 123 6.61 12.09 -8.82
C ASP A 123 7.96 11.72 -8.23
N GLU A 124 8.23 12.20 -7.01
CA GLU A 124 9.31 11.65 -6.20
C GLU A 124 8.79 10.41 -5.46
N MET A 125 9.38 9.26 -5.76
CA MET A 125 8.95 7.98 -5.20
C MET A 125 10.05 7.36 -4.35
N VAL A 126 9.64 6.76 -3.25
CA VAL A 126 10.49 5.90 -2.43
C VAL A 126 10.37 4.49 -2.98
N LEU A 127 11.50 3.87 -3.30
CA LEU A 127 11.56 2.48 -3.73
C LEU A 127 12.19 1.66 -2.61
N VAL A 128 11.42 0.66 -2.13
CA VAL A 128 11.85 -0.23 -1.05
C VAL A 128 12.08 -1.61 -1.65
N PRO A 129 13.33 -2.07 -1.79
CA PRO A 129 13.61 -3.41 -2.29
C PRO A 129 12.89 -4.46 -1.45
N ILE A 130 12.18 -5.37 -2.09
CA ILE A 130 11.42 -6.42 -1.39
C ILE A 130 12.38 -7.42 -0.74
N GLU A 131 13.49 -7.71 -1.40
CA GLU A 131 14.48 -8.67 -0.90
C GLU A 131 15.47 -8.00 0.05
N GLN A 132 15.00 -7.76 1.27
CA GLN A 132 15.81 -7.29 2.39
C GLN A 132 15.19 -7.75 3.70
N ASP A 133 15.99 -7.82 4.75
CA ASP A 133 15.53 -8.35 6.05
C ASP A 133 14.36 -7.58 6.65
N ALA A 134 14.32 -6.26 6.42
CA ALA A 134 13.29 -5.40 6.97
C ALA A 134 11.93 -5.55 6.27
N VAL A 135 11.86 -6.20 5.13
CA VAL A 135 10.61 -6.47 4.39
C VAL A 135 10.24 -7.93 4.58
N ILE A 136 9.20 -8.18 5.35
CA ILE A 136 8.82 -9.51 5.80
C ILE A 136 7.56 -9.96 5.05
N PRO A 137 7.66 -10.94 4.12
CA PRO A 137 6.47 -11.51 3.51
C PRO A 137 5.66 -12.26 4.55
N MET A 138 4.38 -11.92 4.69
CA MET A 138 3.52 -12.58 5.68
C MET A 138 2.73 -13.73 5.07
N PHE A 139 1.90 -13.42 4.07
CA PHE A 139 1.12 -14.44 3.37
C PHE A 139 0.52 -13.84 2.09
N LYS A 140 0.06 -14.73 1.22
CA LYS A 140 -0.63 -14.35 0.01
C LYS A 140 -2.06 -13.91 0.35
N VAL A 141 -2.49 -12.79 -0.21
CA VAL A 141 -3.84 -12.25 -0.02
C VAL A 141 -4.83 -13.06 -0.87
N GLU A 142 -6.03 -13.31 -0.35
CA GLU A 142 -7.06 -14.07 -1.04
C GLU A 142 -7.44 -13.41 -2.37
N ASP A 143 -7.72 -14.23 -3.39
CA ASP A 143 -8.07 -13.76 -4.72
C ASP A 143 -9.29 -12.84 -4.73
N SER A 144 -10.27 -13.08 -3.86
CA SER A 144 -11.47 -12.22 -3.77
C SER A 144 -11.12 -10.79 -3.37
N VAL A 145 -10.17 -10.61 -2.45
CA VAL A 145 -9.72 -9.28 -2.01
C VAL A 145 -8.89 -8.62 -3.11
N ILE A 146 -7.98 -9.35 -3.72
CA ILE A 146 -7.16 -8.83 -4.82
C ILE A 146 -8.04 -8.42 -6.00
N ASN A 147 -9.03 -9.21 -6.37
CA ASN A 147 -9.96 -8.88 -7.46
C ASN A 147 -10.75 -7.61 -7.14
N GLU A 148 -11.17 -7.43 -5.91
CA GLU A 148 -11.84 -6.19 -5.48
C GLU A 148 -10.92 -4.99 -5.60
N MET A 149 -9.68 -5.11 -5.14
CA MET A 149 -8.68 -4.03 -5.26
C MET A 149 -8.40 -3.67 -6.71
N MET A 150 -8.32 -4.65 -7.61
CA MET A 150 -8.01 -4.43 -9.02
C MET A 150 -9.06 -3.60 -9.75
N LYS A 151 -10.28 -3.54 -9.25
CA LYS A 151 -11.32 -2.65 -9.81
C LYS A 151 -10.97 -1.17 -9.67
N TYR A 152 -10.11 -0.82 -8.73
CA TYR A 152 -9.77 0.54 -8.39
C TYR A 152 -8.32 0.90 -8.67
N THR A 153 -7.57 0.04 -9.34
CA THR A 153 -6.20 0.34 -9.73
C THR A 153 -6.17 1.36 -10.86
N THR A 154 -5.15 2.22 -10.85
CA THR A 154 -4.96 3.22 -11.89
C THR A 154 -3.53 3.11 -12.42
N SER A 155 -3.38 3.20 -13.75
CA SER A 155 -2.05 3.27 -14.35
C SER A 155 -1.50 4.68 -14.22
N LYS A 156 -0.34 4.82 -13.60
CA LYS A 156 0.36 6.10 -13.42
C LYS A 156 1.55 6.26 -14.36
N TYR A 157 2.14 5.16 -14.78
CA TYR A 157 3.44 5.11 -15.44
C TYR A 157 3.43 4.25 -16.68
#